data_d95eac3f7faf42abb87d067029efd804
#
_entry.id   d95eac3f7faf42abb87d067029efd804
#
_cell.length_a   1.000
_cell.length_b   1.000
_cell.length_c   1.000
_cell.angle_alpha   90.00
_cell.angle_beta   90.00
_cell.angle_gamma   90.00
#
_symmetry.space_group_name_H-M   'P 1'
#
loop_
_entity.id
_entity.type
_entity.pdbx_description
1 polymer ?
#
loop_
_entity_poly.entity_id
_entity_poly.type
_entity_poly.pdbx_seq_one_letter_code
_entity_poly.pdbx_strand_id
1 'polypeptide(L)'
;MASLTISQIQAIKEHMTCDESVLTKKFKAKKTPYFTLSISLNELDDYINEGWEEVSRTKYKAKIQKLKPAGVRFEDDIWCMFYNLGFRHLNYDENLVVQWGDNPEDKHQLDVVAIGEEAIFVVECKATENIKPASFKKDIDYMRLYRDGVMKALRQIYGEDKKVKFIFATRNYTFAEGCEDEKRLAENKIFQFTDNTYDYVNSLIKAYKSTVIYQFYGLMFRHERINNDKIRIPALKGTMGGHTYYMLSIEPATLLKIGFVLHRTRVNTQITMPTYQRLLVP
;
A
#
# COMPACT_ATOMS: atom_id res chain seq x y z
N MET A 1 -7.83 -13.20 21.87
CA MET A 1 -8.27 -13.69 20.55
C MET A 1 -7.73 -15.10 20.38
N ALA A 2 -8.62 -16.07 20.16
CA ALA A 2 -8.23 -17.43 19.78
C ALA A 2 -7.55 -17.45 18.42
N SER A 3 -6.81 -18.52 18.12
CA SER A 3 -6.25 -18.74 16.77
C SER A 3 -7.40 -18.88 15.77
N LEU A 4 -7.20 -18.39 14.55
CA LEU A 4 -8.17 -18.56 13.46
C LEU A 4 -8.42 -20.06 13.22
N THR A 5 -9.67 -20.40 12.94
CA THR A 5 -10.04 -21.74 12.50
C THR A 5 -9.59 -21.97 11.05
N ILE A 6 -9.53 -23.24 10.63
CA ILE A 6 -9.17 -23.59 9.25
C ILE A 6 -10.14 -22.94 8.25
N SER A 7 -11.45 -22.89 8.55
CA SER A 7 -12.43 -22.26 7.69
C SER A 7 -12.23 -20.75 7.54
N GLN A 8 -11.88 -20.05 8.62
CA GLN A 8 -11.57 -18.62 8.58
C GLN A 8 -10.30 -18.33 7.76
N ILE A 9 -9.26 -19.16 7.94
CA ILE A 9 -8.04 -19.08 7.13
C ILE A 9 -8.34 -19.28 5.65
N GLN A 10 -9.15 -20.28 5.33
CA GLN A 10 -9.53 -20.57 3.94
C GLN A 10 -10.33 -19.40 3.34
N ALA A 11 -11.31 -18.87 4.06
CA ALA A 11 -12.08 -17.71 3.63
C ALA A 11 -11.20 -16.49 3.29
N ILE A 12 -10.20 -16.18 4.12
CA ILE A 12 -9.26 -15.08 3.83
C ILE A 12 -8.43 -15.40 2.58
N LYS A 13 -7.92 -16.64 2.46
CA LYS A 13 -7.10 -17.04 1.31
C LYS A 13 -7.85 -17.01 -0.01
N GLU A 14 -9.15 -17.29 -0.02
CA GLU A 14 -10.01 -17.26 -1.21
C GLU A 14 -10.13 -15.85 -1.82
N HIS A 15 -9.96 -14.81 -1.02
CA HIS A 15 -9.97 -13.41 -1.46
C HIS A 15 -8.57 -12.84 -1.76
N MET A 16 -7.54 -13.66 -1.67
CA MET A 16 -6.15 -13.28 -1.96
C MET A 16 -5.60 -14.07 -3.14
N THR A 17 -4.75 -13.47 -3.96
CA THR A 17 -4.14 -14.17 -5.09
C THR A 17 -2.69 -13.78 -5.30
N CYS A 18 -1.88 -14.76 -5.73
CA CYS A 18 -0.53 -14.57 -6.26
C CYS A 18 -0.41 -15.00 -7.73
N ASP A 19 -1.51 -15.36 -8.38
CA ASP A 19 -1.55 -15.70 -9.81
C ASP A 19 -1.36 -14.43 -10.65
N GLU A 20 -0.25 -14.35 -11.36
CA GLU A 20 0.13 -13.19 -12.20
C GLU A 20 -0.90 -12.92 -13.31
N SER A 21 -1.56 -13.94 -13.86
CA SER A 21 -2.58 -13.77 -14.88
C SER A 21 -3.83 -13.10 -14.33
N VAL A 22 -4.25 -13.52 -13.13
CA VAL A 22 -5.36 -12.93 -12.39
C VAL A 22 -5.04 -11.50 -11.99
N LEU A 23 -3.86 -11.26 -11.42
CA LEU A 23 -3.40 -9.92 -11.03
C LEU A 23 -3.34 -8.97 -12.23
N THR A 24 -2.78 -9.41 -13.37
CA THR A 24 -2.71 -8.60 -14.58
C THR A 24 -4.09 -8.23 -15.13
N LYS A 25 -5.03 -9.20 -15.13
CA LYS A 25 -6.41 -8.95 -15.55
C LYS A 25 -7.10 -7.94 -14.62
N LYS A 26 -6.91 -8.11 -13.30
CA LYS A 26 -7.46 -7.21 -12.29
C LYS A 26 -6.87 -5.80 -12.40
N PHE A 27 -5.54 -5.68 -12.60
CA PHE A 27 -4.87 -4.40 -12.83
C PHE A 27 -5.47 -3.62 -14.00
N LYS A 28 -5.72 -4.31 -15.13
CA LYS A 28 -6.36 -3.68 -16.30
C LYS A 28 -7.77 -3.19 -15.98
N ALA A 29 -8.56 -3.97 -15.23
CA ALA A 29 -9.91 -3.61 -14.84
C ALA A 29 -9.95 -2.46 -13.81
N LYS A 30 -9.01 -2.47 -12.84
CA LYS A 30 -8.93 -1.44 -11.80
C LYS A 30 -8.38 -0.11 -12.33
N LYS A 31 -7.52 -0.13 -13.33
CA LYS A 31 -6.95 1.06 -13.95
C LYS A 31 -7.98 1.94 -14.68
N THR A 32 -9.12 1.37 -15.08
CA THR A 32 -10.21 2.17 -15.69
C THR A 32 -11.08 2.84 -14.62
N PRO A 33 -11.42 4.13 -14.78
CA PRO A 33 -12.30 4.82 -13.84
C PRO A 33 -13.78 4.42 -13.96
N TYR A 34 -14.11 3.50 -14.88
CA TYR A 34 -15.48 3.07 -15.16
C TYR A 34 -15.71 1.61 -14.81
N PHE A 35 -16.86 1.29 -14.26
CA PHE A 35 -17.45 -0.04 -14.39
C PHE A 35 -17.83 -0.26 -15.85
N THR A 36 -17.62 -1.45 -16.38
CA THR A 36 -17.96 -1.79 -17.77
C THR A 36 -18.68 -3.12 -17.82
N LEU A 37 -19.83 -3.14 -18.46
CA LEU A 37 -20.65 -4.34 -18.66
C LEU A 37 -20.95 -4.53 -20.15
N SER A 38 -21.22 -5.79 -20.53
CA SER A 38 -21.77 -6.15 -21.83
C SER A 38 -23.14 -6.80 -21.61
N ILE A 39 -24.20 -6.11 -21.97
CA ILE A 39 -25.58 -6.47 -21.71
C ILE A 39 -26.34 -6.77 -22.98
N SER A 40 -27.51 -7.41 -22.86
CA SER A 40 -28.48 -7.55 -23.95
C SER A 40 -29.08 -6.20 -24.31
N LEU A 41 -29.44 -6.01 -25.57
CA LEU A 41 -30.09 -4.76 -26.01
C LEU A 41 -31.46 -4.55 -25.33
N ASN A 42 -32.14 -5.62 -24.90
CA ASN A 42 -33.42 -5.54 -24.20
C ASN A 42 -33.31 -4.95 -22.79
N GLU A 43 -32.13 -4.97 -22.19
CA GLU A 43 -31.85 -4.46 -20.84
C GLU A 43 -31.30 -3.03 -20.87
N LEU A 44 -31.01 -2.50 -22.06
CA LEU A 44 -30.26 -1.25 -22.22
C LEU A 44 -30.96 -0.07 -21.55
N ASP A 45 -32.27 0.07 -21.77
CA ASP A 45 -33.04 1.21 -21.26
C ASP A 45 -33.07 1.23 -19.72
N ASP A 46 -33.13 0.05 -19.08
CA ASP A 46 -33.09 -0.07 -17.63
C ASP A 46 -31.74 0.44 -17.08
N TYR A 47 -30.61 0.01 -17.68
CA TYR A 47 -29.29 0.46 -17.27
C TYR A 47 -29.06 1.96 -17.55
N ILE A 48 -29.56 2.51 -18.67
CA ILE A 48 -29.47 3.95 -18.97
C ILE A 48 -30.22 4.75 -17.87
N ASN A 49 -31.40 4.28 -17.45
CA ASN A 49 -32.17 4.90 -16.37
C ASN A 49 -31.45 4.84 -15.02
N GLU A 50 -30.58 3.85 -14.80
CA GLU A 50 -29.71 3.73 -13.63
C GLU A 50 -28.43 4.58 -13.73
N GLY A 51 -28.25 5.37 -14.80
CA GLY A 51 -27.11 6.24 -15.01
C GLY A 51 -25.88 5.57 -15.63
N TRP A 52 -26.10 4.48 -16.40
CA TRP A 52 -25.07 3.92 -17.27
C TRP A 52 -25.07 4.64 -18.61
N GLU A 53 -23.92 4.67 -19.27
CA GLU A 53 -23.70 5.25 -20.58
C GLU A 53 -23.37 4.16 -21.59
N GLU A 54 -23.99 4.21 -22.77
CA GLU A 54 -23.65 3.31 -23.86
C GLU A 54 -22.32 3.73 -24.50
N VAL A 55 -21.40 2.79 -24.62
CA VAL A 55 -20.07 3.00 -25.24
C VAL A 55 -20.04 2.48 -26.67
N SER A 56 -20.65 1.32 -26.91
CA SER A 56 -20.71 0.72 -28.24
C SER A 56 -21.85 -0.32 -28.31
N ARG A 57 -22.33 -0.57 -29.53
CA ARG A 57 -23.42 -1.49 -29.80
C ARG A 57 -23.04 -2.48 -30.90
N THR A 58 -23.47 -3.71 -30.73
CA THR A 58 -23.47 -4.77 -31.76
C THR A 58 -24.91 -5.15 -32.08
N LYS A 59 -25.12 -6.09 -32.99
CA LYS A 59 -26.46 -6.56 -33.35
C LYS A 59 -27.29 -7.09 -32.16
N TYR A 60 -26.62 -7.64 -31.11
CA TYR A 60 -27.31 -8.32 -30.00
C TYR A 60 -26.95 -7.78 -28.63
N LYS A 61 -25.88 -7.02 -28.49
CA LYS A 61 -25.35 -6.56 -27.21
C LYS A 61 -24.93 -5.10 -27.25
N ALA A 62 -25.12 -4.42 -26.14
CA ALA A 62 -24.50 -3.11 -25.88
C ALA A 62 -23.36 -3.26 -24.87
N LYS A 63 -22.28 -2.52 -25.07
CA LYS A 63 -21.27 -2.28 -24.06
C LYS A 63 -21.61 -0.97 -23.38
N ILE A 64 -21.79 -1.02 -22.07
CA ILE A 64 -22.11 0.13 -21.23
C ILE A 64 -21.04 0.40 -20.20
N GLN A 65 -20.99 1.63 -19.72
CA GLN A 65 -20.08 2.06 -18.66
C GLN A 65 -20.78 2.97 -17.65
N LYS A 66 -20.28 2.97 -16.42
CA LYS A 66 -20.70 3.89 -15.35
C LYS A 66 -19.47 4.34 -14.57
N LEU A 67 -19.35 5.64 -14.31
CA LEU A 67 -18.25 6.17 -13.53
C LEU A 67 -18.25 5.55 -12.11
N LYS A 68 -17.12 5.01 -11.68
CA LYS A 68 -16.96 4.48 -10.33
C LYS A 68 -17.05 5.62 -9.31
N PRO A 69 -17.67 5.41 -8.12
CA PRO A 69 -17.59 6.37 -7.02
C PRO A 69 -16.14 6.72 -6.64
N ALA A 70 -15.91 7.91 -6.11
CA ALA A 70 -14.57 8.37 -5.72
C ALA A 70 -13.83 7.39 -4.78
N GLY A 71 -14.54 6.81 -3.81
CA GLY A 71 -13.98 5.79 -2.91
C GLY A 71 -13.44 4.60 -3.67
N VAL A 72 -14.26 3.98 -4.52
CA VAL A 72 -13.88 2.81 -5.32
C VAL A 72 -12.73 3.12 -6.28
N ARG A 73 -12.72 4.30 -6.90
CA ARG A 73 -11.61 4.73 -7.76
C ARG A 73 -10.31 4.83 -6.98
N PHE A 74 -10.36 5.38 -5.78
CA PHE A 74 -9.18 5.54 -4.95
C PHE A 74 -8.66 4.20 -4.39
N GLU A 75 -9.53 3.29 -3.96
CA GLU A 75 -9.16 1.91 -3.61
C GLU A 75 -8.47 1.21 -4.79
N ASP A 76 -9.02 1.34 -5.99
CA ASP A 76 -8.43 0.81 -7.22
C ASP A 76 -7.06 1.44 -7.53
N ASP A 77 -6.90 2.75 -7.33
CA ASP A 77 -5.65 3.47 -7.51
C ASP A 77 -4.58 2.97 -6.52
N ILE A 78 -4.93 2.80 -5.24
CA ILE A 78 -4.03 2.25 -4.22
C ILE A 78 -3.64 0.81 -4.54
N TRP A 79 -4.60 -0.02 -4.94
CA TRP A 79 -4.34 -1.39 -5.36
C TRP A 79 -3.37 -1.45 -6.56
N CYS A 80 -3.63 -0.63 -7.58
CA CYS A 80 -2.77 -0.50 -8.77
C CYS A 80 -1.37 0.02 -8.41
N MET A 81 -1.27 0.92 -7.43
CA MET A 81 0.00 1.40 -6.91
C MET A 81 0.82 0.25 -6.30
N PHE A 82 0.22 -0.61 -5.46
CA PHE A 82 0.92 -1.76 -4.90
C PHE A 82 1.35 -2.76 -5.98
N TYR A 83 0.51 -3.02 -6.97
CA TYR A 83 0.89 -3.86 -8.11
C TYR A 83 2.09 -3.27 -8.88
N ASN A 84 2.10 -1.96 -9.13
CA ASN A 84 3.20 -1.27 -9.81
C ASN A 84 4.47 -1.17 -8.96
N LEU A 85 4.34 -1.18 -7.61
CA LEU A 85 5.47 -1.30 -6.69
C LEU A 85 6.15 -2.67 -6.74
N GLY A 86 5.53 -3.67 -7.36
CA GLY A 86 6.07 -5.01 -7.48
C GLY A 86 5.47 -6.03 -6.50
N PHE A 87 4.44 -5.67 -5.74
CA PHE A 87 3.71 -6.65 -4.93
C PHE A 87 2.97 -7.63 -5.84
N ARG A 88 3.12 -8.93 -5.55
CA ARG A 88 2.54 -10.03 -6.35
C ARG A 88 1.62 -10.93 -5.53
N HIS A 89 1.23 -10.50 -4.34
CA HIS A 89 0.23 -11.16 -3.53
C HIS A 89 -0.71 -10.09 -2.97
N LEU A 90 -1.89 -9.96 -3.56
CA LEU A 90 -2.86 -8.90 -3.32
C LEU A 90 -4.26 -9.48 -3.16
N ASN A 91 -5.16 -8.75 -2.47
CA ASN A 91 -6.57 -9.10 -2.53
C ASN A 91 -7.10 -8.89 -3.96
N TYR A 92 -7.86 -9.88 -4.45
CA TYR A 92 -8.32 -9.80 -5.84
C TYR A 92 -9.76 -9.28 -5.96
N ASP A 93 -10.51 -9.20 -4.86
CA ASP A 93 -11.86 -8.64 -4.83
C ASP A 93 -12.08 -7.74 -3.61
N GLU A 94 -13.29 -7.21 -3.49
CA GLU A 94 -13.70 -6.26 -2.48
C GLU A 94 -14.33 -6.96 -1.24
N ASN A 95 -14.30 -8.30 -1.19
CA ASN A 95 -14.99 -9.08 -0.16
C ASN A 95 -14.03 -9.66 0.88
N LEU A 96 -12.79 -9.16 0.94
CA LEU A 96 -11.83 -9.62 1.94
C LEU A 96 -12.26 -9.18 3.34
N VAL A 97 -12.96 -10.05 4.03
CA VAL A 97 -13.41 -9.83 5.40
C VAL A 97 -12.56 -10.63 6.38
N VAL A 98 -12.04 -9.97 7.40
CA VAL A 98 -11.25 -10.60 8.46
C VAL A 98 -11.99 -10.49 9.79
N GLN A 99 -12.20 -11.61 10.44
CA GLN A 99 -12.67 -11.61 11.83
C GLN A 99 -11.48 -11.25 12.72
N TRP A 100 -11.63 -10.22 13.55
CA TRP A 100 -10.55 -9.66 14.37
C TRP A 100 -10.77 -9.84 15.88
N GLY A 101 -11.96 -10.27 16.30
CA GLY A 101 -12.32 -10.50 17.70
C GLY A 101 -12.86 -11.90 17.91
N ASP A 102 -13.32 -12.16 19.15
CA ASP A 102 -13.84 -13.47 19.55
C ASP A 102 -15.34 -13.65 19.15
N ASN A 103 -16.06 -12.54 18.94
CA ASN A 103 -17.44 -12.59 18.48
C ASN A 103 -17.52 -12.71 16.96
N PRO A 104 -18.50 -13.43 16.40
CA PRO A 104 -18.70 -13.53 14.96
C PRO A 104 -18.94 -12.18 14.25
N GLU A 105 -19.45 -11.18 14.98
CA GLU A 105 -19.68 -9.82 14.48
C GLU A 105 -18.41 -8.96 14.49
N ASP A 106 -17.36 -9.38 15.19
CA ASP A 106 -16.06 -8.70 15.23
C ASP A 106 -15.31 -8.97 13.92
N LYS A 107 -15.84 -8.46 12.81
CA LYS A 107 -15.28 -8.62 11.47
C LYS A 107 -15.20 -7.27 10.76
N HIS A 108 -14.20 -7.14 9.90
CA HIS A 108 -13.97 -5.94 9.11
C HIS A 108 -13.57 -6.30 7.68
N GLN A 109 -14.14 -5.60 6.72
CA GLN A 109 -13.74 -5.67 5.33
C GLN A 109 -12.51 -4.81 5.13
N LEU A 110 -11.47 -5.37 4.53
CA LEU A 110 -10.22 -4.66 4.25
C LEU A 110 -10.22 -4.19 2.80
N ASP A 111 -9.99 -2.89 2.58
CA ASP A 111 -10.03 -2.29 1.24
C ASP A 111 -8.87 -2.80 0.38
N VAL A 112 -7.63 -2.63 0.83
CA VAL A 112 -6.45 -3.12 0.11
C VAL A 112 -5.49 -3.84 1.05
N VAL A 113 -5.11 -5.05 0.68
CA VAL A 113 -4.08 -5.85 1.36
C VAL A 113 -2.99 -6.25 0.38
N ALA A 114 -1.75 -5.92 0.72
CA ALA A 114 -0.58 -6.29 -0.08
C ALA A 114 0.44 -7.04 0.79
N ILE A 115 0.82 -8.23 0.35
CA ILE A 115 1.75 -9.09 1.07
C ILE A 115 3.09 -9.09 0.34
N GLY A 116 4.11 -8.65 1.05
CA GLY A 116 5.49 -8.70 0.60
C GLY A 116 6.33 -9.74 1.35
N GLU A 117 7.61 -9.78 1.07
CA GLU A 117 8.55 -10.71 1.73
C GLU A 117 8.67 -10.42 3.23
N GLU A 118 8.89 -9.17 3.61
CA GLU A 118 9.15 -8.75 5.00
C GLU A 118 7.91 -8.20 5.71
N ALA A 119 6.91 -7.74 4.96
CA ALA A 119 5.79 -7.02 5.53
C ALA A 119 4.47 -7.23 4.78
N ILE A 120 3.39 -7.05 5.53
CA ILE A 120 2.01 -6.99 5.06
C ILE A 120 1.52 -5.57 5.24
N PHE A 121 0.91 -5.01 4.21
CA PHE A 121 0.30 -3.69 4.22
C PHE A 121 -1.21 -3.84 4.20
N VAL A 122 -1.88 -3.20 5.14
CA VAL A 122 -3.34 -3.12 5.25
C VAL A 122 -3.71 -1.66 5.09
N VAL A 123 -4.50 -1.34 4.09
CA VAL A 123 -4.86 0.04 3.77
C VAL A 123 -6.38 0.22 3.90
N GLU A 124 -6.76 1.24 4.64
CA GLU A 124 -8.10 1.80 4.70
C GLU A 124 -8.12 3.05 3.84
N CYS A 125 -9.06 3.14 2.90
CA CYS A 125 -9.15 4.19 1.90
C CYS A 125 -10.36 5.10 2.13
N LYS A 126 -10.15 6.41 2.12
CA LYS A 126 -11.22 7.42 2.18
C LYS A 126 -11.03 8.45 1.08
N ALA A 127 -12.01 8.61 0.21
CA ALA A 127 -11.93 9.57 -0.88
C ALA A 127 -13.24 10.31 -1.11
N THR A 128 -13.11 11.51 -1.68
CA THR A 128 -14.24 12.34 -2.11
C THR A 128 -13.92 12.97 -3.47
N GLU A 129 -14.95 13.45 -4.18
CA GLU A 129 -14.76 14.08 -5.48
C GLU A 129 -14.03 15.42 -5.37
N ASN A 130 -14.40 16.24 -4.39
CA ASN A 130 -13.87 17.59 -4.22
C ASN A 130 -13.09 17.69 -2.90
N ILE A 131 -12.07 18.54 -2.88
CA ILE A 131 -11.30 18.80 -1.66
C ILE A 131 -12.21 19.38 -0.58
N LYS A 132 -12.21 18.75 0.59
CA LYS A 132 -12.94 19.24 1.75
C LYS A 132 -12.25 18.88 3.06
N PRO A 133 -12.41 19.70 4.13
CA PRO A 133 -11.96 19.33 5.46
C PRO A 133 -12.81 18.20 6.04
N ALA A 134 -12.19 17.30 6.80
CA ALA A 134 -12.88 16.24 7.53
C ALA A 134 -12.13 15.88 8.82
N SER A 135 -12.88 15.33 9.78
CA SER A 135 -12.30 14.61 10.92
C SER A 135 -12.61 13.12 10.79
N PHE A 136 -11.60 12.32 10.96
CA PHE A 136 -11.64 10.87 10.85
C PHE A 136 -11.55 10.16 12.22
N LYS A 137 -11.86 10.88 13.29
CA LYS A 137 -11.77 10.34 14.66
C LYS A 137 -12.45 8.97 14.77
N LYS A 138 -13.68 8.83 14.25
CA LYS A 138 -14.44 7.57 14.32
C LYS A 138 -13.76 6.44 13.54
N ASP A 139 -13.28 6.74 12.34
CA ASP A 139 -12.60 5.75 11.48
C ASP A 139 -11.28 5.30 12.12
N ILE A 140 -10.49 6.24 12.66
CA ILE A 140 -9.21 5.95 13.34
C ILE A 140 -9.44 5.15 14.62
N ASP A 141 -10.43 5.53 15.43
CA ASP A 141 -10.78 4.80 16.65
C ASP A 141 -11.27 3.38 16.32
N TYR A 142 -12.04 3.20 15.26
CA TYR A 142 -12.48 1.88 14.79
C TYR A 142 -11.30 1.05 14.27
N MET A 143 -10.40 1.66 13.49
CA MET A 143 -9.19 1.01 13.00
C MET A 143 -8.29 0.53 14.15
N ARG A 144 -8.21 1.30 15.23
CA ARG A 144 -7.53 0.91 16.46
C ARG A 144 -8.11 -0.37 17.08
N LEU A 145 -9.44 -0.52 17.06
CA LEU A 145 -10.11 -1.69 17.63
C LEU A 145 -9.73 -2.98 16.90
N TYR A 146 -9.81 -2.99 15.58
CA TYR A 146 -9.57 -4.21 14.81
C TYR A 146 -8.09 -4.49 14.50
N ARG A 147 -7.21 -3.48 14.59
CA ARG A 147 -5.81 -3.56 14.16
C ARG A 147 -5.06 -4.78 14.69
N ASP A 148 -5.07 -4.98 16.02
CA ASP A 148 -4.29 -6.04 16.65
C ASP A 148 -4.84 -7.43 16.31
N GLY A 149 -6.15 -7.57 16.18
CA GLY A 149 -6.79 -8.80 15.76
C GLY A 149 -6.48 -9.15 14.29
N VAL A 150 -6.62 -8.17 13.37
CA VAL A 150 -6.27 -8.34 11.95
C VAL A 150 -4.77 -8.67 11.81
N MET A 151 -3.89 -7.99 12.56
CA MET A 151 -2.46 -8.27 12.55
C MET A 151 -2.17 -9.74 12.93
N LYS A 152 -2.78 -10.25 13.99
CA LYS A 152 -2.62 -11.66 14.40
C LYS A 152 -3.13 -12.61 13.33
N ALA A 153 -4.32 -12.34 12.79
CA ALA A 153 -4.92 -13.15 11.74
C ALA A 153 -4.02 -13.26 10.50
N LEU A 154 -3.52 -12.13 10.01
CA LEU A 154 -2.67 -12.11 8.84
C LEU A 154 -1.30 -12.75 9.09
N ARG A 155 -0.71 -12.57 10.26
CA ARG A 155 0.54 -13.25 10.65
C ARG A 155 0.38 -14.77 10.74
N GLN A 156 -0.71 -15.24 11.31
CA GLN A 156 -1.01 -16.68 11.38
C GLN A 156 -1.08 -17.32 9.99
N ILE A 157 -1.53 -16.58 8.97
CA ILE A 157 -1.70 -17.08 7.60
C ILE A 157 -0.41 -16.97 6.78
N TYR A 158 0.30 -15.85 6.91
CA TYR A 158 1.36 -15.44 5.97
C TYR A 158 2.76 -15.39 6.59
N GLY A 159 2.90 -15.60 7.89
CA GLY A 159 4.17 -15.68 8.62
C GLY A 159 4.18 -14.79 9.86
N GLU A 160 4.54 -15.40 11.00
CA GLU A 160 4.58 -14.76 12.32
C GLU A 160 5.65 -13.65 12.42
N ASP A 161 6.70 -13.76 11.64
CA ASP A 161 7.83 -12.82 11.56
C ASP A 161 7.53 -11.58 10.73
N LYS A 162 6.47 -11.62 9.90
CA LYS A 162 6.13 -10.49 9.04
C LYS A 162 5.67 -9.28 9.84
N LYS A 163 6.19 -8.11 9.48
CA LYS A 163 5.71 -6.83 10.00
C LYS A 163 4.37 -6.50 9.34
N VAL A 164 3.36 -6.11 10.12
CA VAL A 164 2.08 -5.64 9.58
C VAL A 164 2.02 -4.12 9.74
N LYS A 165 1.84 -3.41 8.63
CA LYS A 165 1.74 -1.95 8.58
C LYS A 165 0.34 -1.54 8.18
N PHE A 166 -0.31 -0.81 9.05
CA PHE A 166 -1.61 -0.21 8.79
C PHE A 166 -1.44 1.18 8.19
N ILE A 167 -2.21 1.47 7.16
CA ILE A 167 -2.17 2.71 6.40
C ILE A 167 -3.58 3.27 6.34
N PHE A 168 -3.73 4.54 6.71
CA PHE A 168 -4.95 5.32 6.49
C PHE A 168 -4.71 6.24 5.31
N ALA A 169 -5.30 5.90 4.17
CA ALA A 169 -5.11 6.60 2.91
C ALA A 169 -6.30 7.54 2.65
N THR A 170 -6.00 8.81 2.33
CA THR A 170 -7.02 9.81 2.02
C THR A 170 -6.77 10.45 0.67
N ARG A 171 -7.86 10.74 -0.07
CA ARG A 171 -7.84 11.53 -1.31
C ARG A 171 -8.85 12.65 -1.28
N ASN A 172 -8.41 13.85 -1.66
CA ASN A 172 -9.21 15.07 -1.64
C ASN A 172 -9.75 15.42 -0.24
N TYR A 173 -9.05 15.03 0.82
CA TYR A 173 -9.35 15.42 2.18
C TYR A 173 -8.20 16.20 2.78
N THR A 174 -8.54 17.27 3.51
CA THR A 174 -7.66 17.93 4.48
C THR A 174 -8.18 17.66 5.88
N PHE A 175 -7.28 17.49 6.85
CA PHE A 175 -7.73 17.37 8.23
C PHE A 175 -8.36 18.69 8.69
N ALA A 176 -9.49 18.59 9.38
CA ALA A 176 -10.17 19.77 9.90
C ALA A 176 -9.28 20.51 10.89
N GLU A 177 -9.37 21.84 10.88
CA GLU A 177 -8.61 22.69 11.80
C GLU A 177 -8.95 22.33 13.27
N GLY A 178 -7.90 22.16 14.09
CA GLY A 178 -8.03 21.79 15.50
C GLY A 178 -8.36 20.31 15.74
N CYS A 179 -8.46 19.44 14.71
CA CYS A 179 -8.59 18.02 14.94
C CYS A 179 -7.22 17.40 15.32
N GLU A 180 -7.27 16.36 16.17
CA GLU A 180 -6.07 15.63 16.59
C GLU A 180 -5.84 14.36 15.78
N ASP A 181 -6.39 14.26 14.58
CA ASP A 181 -6.40 13.01 13.80
C ASP A 181 -4.98 12.54 13.42
N GLU A 182 -4.09 13.47 13.05
CA GLU A 182 -2.67 13.15 12.78
C GLU A 182 -1.97 12.56 14.01
N LYS A 183 -2.19 13.17 15.18
CA LYS A 183 -1.65 12.69 16.45
C LYS A 183 -2.22 11.30 16.79
N ARG A 184 -3.54 11.10 16.61
CA ARG A 184 -4.20 9.80 16.82
C ARG A 184 -3.65 8.71 15.91
N LEU A 185 -3.44 9.01 14.62
CA LEU A 185 -2.81 8.07 13.68
C LEU A 185 -1.41 7.68 14.15
N ALA A 186 -0.58 8.65 14.53
CA ALA A 186 0.77 8.42 15.01
C ALA A 186 0.80 7.59 16.31
N GLU A 187 -0.02 7.92 17.31
CA GLU A 187 -0.16 7.20 18.58
C GLU A 187 -0.60 5.73 18.37
N ASN A 188 -1.47 5.49 17.39
CA ASN A 188 -1.93 4.16 17.02
C ASN A 188 -1.01 3.43 16.02
N LYS A 189 0.15 4.00 15.68
CA LYS A 189 1.09 3.42 14.71
C LYS A 189 0.45 3.14 13.34
N ILE A 190 -0.52 3.96 12.94
CA ILE A 190 -1.15 3.95 11.63
C ILE A 190 -0.45 4.99 10.76
N PHE A 191 0.00 4.57 9.58
CA PHE A 191 0.69 5.47 8.67
C PHE A 191 -0.33 6.34 7.92
N GLN A 192 -0.17 7.65 8.01
CA GLN A 192 -0.96 8.59 7.22
C GLN A 192 -0.47 8.64 5.78
N PHE A 193 -1.38 8.39 4.83
CA PHE A 193 -1.08 8.38 3.41
C PHE A 193 -1.99 9.37 2.67
N THR A 194 -1.47 10.55 2.42
CA THR A 194 -2.21 11.67 1.78
C THR A 194 -2.00 11.68 0.27
N ASP A 195 -2.69 12.59 -0.43
CA ASP A 195 -2.47 12.87 -1.85
C ASP A 195 -1.00 13.11 -2.18
N ASN A 196 -0.30 13.92 -1.38
CA ASN A 196 1.13 14.18 -1.56
C ASN A 196 1.98 12.91 -1.45
N THR A 197 1.62 12.01 -0.54
CA THR A 197 2.33 10.73 -0.38
C THR A 197 2.05 9.81 -1.58
N TYR A 198 0.80 9.78 -2.05
CA TYR A 198 0.43 9.02 -3.24
C TYR A 198 1.19 9.48 -4.48
N ASP A 199 1.20 10.80 -4.74
CA ASP A 199 1.91 11.37 -5.89
C ASP A 199 3.41 11.13 -5.81
N TYR A 200 3.96 11.25 -4.60
CA TYR A 200 5.36 10.94 -4.37
C TYR A 200 5.68 9.47 -4.68
N VAL A 201 4.89 8.50 -4.19
CA VAL A 201 5.10 7.07 -4.48
C VAL A 201 4.97 6.81 -5.97
N ASN A 202 4.00 7.41 -6.66
CA ASN A 202 3.87 7.28 -8.11
C ASN A 202 5.08 7.88 -8.86
N SER A 203 5.67 8.95 -8.37
CA SER A 203 6.91 9.49 -8.94
C SER A 203 8.08 8.50 -8.79
N LEU A 204 8.16 7.82 -7.64
CA LEU A 204 9.16 6.77 -7.43
C LEU A 204 8.96 5.56 -8.38
N ILE A 205 7.70 5.13 -8.58
CA ILE A 205 7.37 4.04 -9.51
C ILE A 205 7.88 4.37 -10.92
N LYS A 206 7.66 5.61 -11.38
CA LYS A 206 8.14 6.06 -12.69
C LYS A 206 9.68 6.10 -12.78
N ALA A 207 10.35 6.52 -11.70
CA ALA A 207 11.79 6.72 -11.68
C ALA A 207 12.59 5.42 -11.50
N TYR A 208 12.15 4.52 -10.61
CA TYR A 208 12.96 3.38 -10.12
C TYR A 208 12.50 2.02 -10.66
N LYS A 209 11.40 1.94 -11.38
CA LYS A 209 10.90 0.71 -12.03
C LYS A 209 10.96 -0.51 -11.09
N SER A 210 11.73 -1.54 -11.45
CA SER A 210 11.83 -2.81 -10.72
C SER A 210 12.43 -2.69 -9.30
N THR A 211 13.17 -1.64 -9.01
CA THR A 211 13.77 -1.43 -7.68
C THR A 211 12.93 -0.56 -6.75
N VAL A 212 11.79 -0.08 -7.22
CA VAL A 212 10.90 0.84 -6.49
C VAL A 212 10.38 0.26 -5.17
N ILE A 213 10.21 -1.04 -5.08
CA ILE A 213 9.72 -1.72 -3.87
C ILE A 213 10.63 -1.42 -2.66
N TYR A 214 11.95 -1.36 -2.85
CA TYR A 214 12.89 -1.04 -1.77
C TYR A 214 12.75 0.42 -1.31
N GLN A 215 12.47 1.36 -2.25
CA GLN A 215 12.19 2.76 -1.91
C GLN A 215 10.93 2.84 -1.04
N PHE A 216 9.89 2.10 -1.41
CA PHE A 216 8.66 2.04 -0.67
C PHE A 216 8.85 1.45 0.74
N TYR A 217 9.61 0.35 0.87
CA TYR A 217 9.97 -0.19 2.18
C TYR A 217 10.76 0.84 3.01
N GLY A 218 11.71 1.56 2.41
CA GLY A 218 12.44 2.64 3.05
C GLY A 218 11.54 3.76 3.56
N LEU A 219 10.48 4.11 2.82
CA LEU A 219 9.47 5.06 3.26
C LEU A 219 8.68 4.56 4.47
N MET A 220 8.16 3.32 4.39
CA MET A 220 7.26 2.75 5.39
C MET A 220 7.96 2.41 6.71
N PHE A 221 9.21 1.98 6.66
CA PHE A 221 9.97 1.50 7.82
C PHE A 221 11.15 2.39 8.19
N ARG A 222 11.17 3.62 7.71
CA ARG A 222 12.28 4.56 7.90
C ARG A 222 12.75 4.66 9.37
N HIS A 223 11.81 4.86 10.29
CA HIS A 223 12.13 5.03 11.70
C HIS A 223 12.52 3.71 12.39
N GLU A 224 11.88 2.61 12.00
CA GLU A 224 12.13 1.30 12.60
C GLU A 224 13.51 0.77 12.22
N ARG A 225 13.93 0.95 10.96
CA ARG A 225 15.23 0.48 10.47
C ARG A 225 16.41 1.26 11.02
N ILE A 226 16.29 2.57 11.14
CA ILE A 226 17.36 3.40 11.73
C ILE A 226 17.61 3.03 13.20
N ASN A 227 16.54 2.65 13.93
CA ASN A 227 16.64 2.32 15.35
C ASN A 227 17.05 0.87 15.60
N ASN A 228 16.70 -0.07 14.74
CA ASN A 228 16.88 -1.51 14.97
C ASN A 228 18.05 -2.12 14.23
N ASP A 229 18.35 -1.66 13.01
CA ASP A 229 19.52 -2.10 12.28
C ASP A 229 20.71 -1.26 12.71
N LYS A 230 21.46 -1.74 13.69
CA LYS A 230 22.81 -1.22 13.98
C LYS A 230 23.66 -1.51 12.74
N ILE A 231 23.69 -0.58 11.80
CA ILE A 231 24.60 -0.64 10.66
C ILE A 231 26.00 -0.56 11.26
N ARG A 232 26.62 -1.69 11.50
CA ARG A 232 28.05 -1.76 11.83
C ARG A 232 28.78 -1.51 10.53
N ILE A 233 29.29 -0.28 10.37
CA ILE A 233 30.29 0.02 9.34
C ILE A 233 31.57 -0.69 9.78
N PRO A 234 32.05 -1.73 9.08
CA PRO A 234 33.28 -2.37 9.41
C PRO A 234 34.38 -1.30 9.38
N ALA A 235 35.22 -1.27 10.38
CA ALA A 235 36.25 -0.26 10.57
C ALA A 235 37.49 -0.48 9.65
N LEU A 236 37.29 -0.85 8.39
CA LEU A 236 38.35 -0.79 7.39
C LEU A 236 38.55 0.68 6.97
N LYS A 237 39.51 1.32 7.61
CA LYS A 237 39.82 2.72 7.46
C LYS A 237 41.06 2.85 6.58
N GLY A 238 40.92 3.48 5.43
CA GLY A 238 42.04 3.84 4.56
C GLY A 238 42.13 5.35 4.38
N THR A 239 43.34 5.90 4.26
CA THR A 239 43.54 7.31 3.96
C THR A 239 44.20 7.44 2.58
N MET A 240 43.57 8.19 1.69
CA MET A 240 44.12 8.51 0.36
C MET A 240 43.82 9.97 0.03
N GLY A 241 44.87 10.71 -0.36
CA GLY A 241 44.73 12.14 -0.70
C GLY A 241 44.24 13.03 0.44
N GLY A 242 44.59 12.72 1.70
CA GLY A 242 44.16 13.47 2.88
C GLY A 242 42.71 13.17 3.33
N HIS A 243 41.98 12.27 2.64
CA HIS A 243 40.63 11.88 2.98
C HIS A 243 40.57 10.48 3.58
N THR A 244 39.72 10.30 4.57
CA THR A 244 39.48 8.99 5.19
C THR A 244 38.36 8.28 4.46
N TYR A 245 38.59 7.05 4.01
CA TYR A 245 37.64 6.18 3.35
C TYR A 245 37.29 5.01 4.25
N TYR A 246 36.01 4.59 4.21
CA TYR A 246 35.54 3.38 4.87
C TYR A 246 35.13 2.38 3.80
N MET A 247 35.67 1.18 3.87
CA MET A 247 35.21 0.07 3.03
C MET A 247 34.06 -0.61 3.71
N LEU A 248 32.95 -0.72 3.01
CA LEU A 248 31.77 -1.42 3.45
C LEU A 248 31.73 -2.79 2.77
N SER A 249 31.87 -3.85 3.56
CA SER A 249 31.57 -5.20 3.09
C SER A 249 30.11 -5.49 3.47
N ILE A 250 29.20 -5.22 2.55
CA ILE A 250 27.77 -5.36 2.77
C ILE A 250 27.18 -6.15 1.60
N GLU A 251 26.28 -7.08 1.91
CA GLU A 251 25.53 -7.77 0.88
C GLU A 251 24.77 -6.79 -0.03
N PRO A 252 24.67 -7.05 -1.36
CA PRO A 252 24.03 -6.16 -2.32
C PRO A 252 22.62 -5.73 -1.90
N ALA A 253 21.81 -6.63 -1.35
CA ALA A 253 20.45 -6.32 -0.88
C ALA A 253 20.48 -5.33 0.30
N THR A 254 21.43 -5.47 1.22
CA THR A 254 21.59 -4.55 2.35
C THR A 254 22.12 -3.20 1.86
N LEU A 255 23.03 -3.17 0.88
CA LEU A 255 23.53 -1.96 0.26
C LEU A 255 22.42 -1.16 -0.41
N LEU A 256 21.51 -1.82 -1.14
CA LEU A 256 20.32 -1.19 -1.72
C LEU A 256 19.44 -0.59 -0.63
N LYS A 257 19.15 -1.32 0.46
CA LYS A 257 18.38 -0.83 1.60
C LYS A 257 19.01 0.44 2.22
N ILE A 258 20.33 0.46 2.38
CA ILE A 258 21.08 1.62 2.87
C ILE A 258 20.99 2.78 1.88
N GLY A 259 21.17 2.54 0.61
CA GLY A 259 21.05 3.54 -0.45
C GLY A 259 19.71 4.27 -0.40
N PHE A 260 18.64 3.54 -0.13
CA PHE A 260 17.29 4.12 -0.02
C PHE A 260 17.09 4.94 1.26
N VAL A 261 17.63 4.48 2.38
CA VAL A 261 17.62 5.26 3.62
C VAL A 261 18.39 6.57 3.45
N LEU A 262 19.57 6.52 2.84
CA LEU A 262 20.42 7.69 2.60
C LEU A 262 19.79 8.68 1.60
N HIS A 263 19.11 8.20 0.57
CA HIS A 263 18.43 9.07 -0.39
C HIS A 263 17.24 9.85 0.25
N ARG A 264 16.62 9.27 1.27
CA ARG A 264 15.42 9.83 1.91
C ARG A 264 15.69 10.67 3.15
N THR A 265 16.63 10.27 3.96
CA THR A 265 17.14 11.19 4.96
C THR A 265 17.88 12.27 4.17
N ARG A 266 17.45 13.52 4.28
CA ARG A 266 18.40 14.62 4.10
C ARG A 266 19.49 14.37 5.13
N VAL A 267 20.43 13.51 4.78
CA VAL A 267 21.62 13.28 5.57
C VAL A 267 22.27 14.64 5.60
N ASN A 268 22.18 15.28 6.74
CA ASN A 268 22.90 16.50 6.98
C ASN A 268 24.38 16.17 6.66
N THR A 269 24.73 16.37 5.42
CA THR A 269 25.94 16.96 4.87
C THR A 269 27.33 16.45 5.25
N GLN A 270 27.49 15.35 5.95
CA GLN A 270 28.84 14.81 6.18
C GLN A 270 29.22 13.64 5.26
N ILE A 271 28.27 13.08 4.52
CA ILE A 271 28.58 12.15 3.42
C ILE A 271 28.45 12.95 2.13
N THR A 272 29.57 13.42 1.62
CA THR A 272 29.59 14.12 0.33
C THR A 272 29.14 13.19 -0.79
N MET A 273 28.41 13.70 -1.79
CA MET A 273 27.93 12.95 -2.96
C MET A 273 28.98 12.08 -3.64
N PRO A 274 30.27 12.49 -3.74
CA PRO A 274 31.31 11.63 -4.28
C PRO A 274 31.56 10.34 -3.48
N THR A 275 31.35 10.36 -2.17
CA THR A 275 31.51 9.17 -1.32
C THR A 275 30.32 8.22 -1.54
N TYR A 276 29.11 8.75 -1.70
CA TYR A 276 27.92 7.98 -2.01
C TYR A 276 28.00 7.30 -3.38
N GLN A 277 28.43 8.01 -4.41
CA GLN A 277 28.61 7.46 -5.75
C GLN A 277 29.66 6.35 -5.81
N ARG A 278 30.73 6.45 -5.04
CA ARG A 278 31.79 5.42 -4.96
C ARG A 278 31.38 4.18 -4.16
N LEU A 279 30.41 4.30 -3.25
CA LEU A 279 29.88 3.17 -2.50
C LEU A 279 28.85 2.35 -3.31
N LEU A 280 28.28 2.92 -4.38
CA LEU A 280 27.25 2.29 -5.20
C LEU A 280 27.74 1.80 -6.57
N VAL A 281 29.00 2.05 -6.91
CA VAL A 281 29.63 1.52 -8.13
C VAL A 281 30.48 0.31 -7.74
N PRO A 282 30.22 -0.89 -8.33
CA PRO A 282 31.00 -2.10 -8.10
C PRO A 282 32.45 -1.94 -8.55
#